data_aec5937233c3d9dc2086eaabf63cf726
#
_entry.id   aec5937233c3d9dc2086eaabf63cf726
#
_cell.length_a   1.000
_cell.length_b   1.000
_cell.length_c   1.000
_cell.angle_alpha   90.00
_cell.angle_beta   90.00
_cell.angle_gamma   90.00
#
_symmetry.space_group_name_H-M   'P 1'
#
loop_
_entity.id
_entity.type
_entity.pdbx_description
1 polymer ?
#
loop_
_entity_poly.entity_id
_entity_poly.type
_entity_poly.pdbx_seq_one_letter_code
_entity_poly.pdbx_strand_id
1 'polypeptide(L)'
;MVIVDTETTDSWEWFFMHLSNILLDERPITFISDQNVGLLEALPKVLPTTYHYFCLQHLKANLRDRFSGPSFNNTFRSRIVFLFSSCVYALTVGCFNQCLKELQDEGKGIVCRFLSNLPYDKWTNAYFKGQKYGELHSNVVESFNLWIRQARRLPTTKMIDSIRLKIMDLMSRMREQAKIWNTFLCPKMDSTLVNALKSGRTWLVSHSSDHVFEVQSRSSVSVDLLNRTCSCYQWQLNGFLCAHAVAAIQKSGGDLYASMEPFYYTNKFKACYAESVYPIPTVKKPFVAIDDLVVLPPICKKPPGRPRKNRIPSRVKKIRRVQCGICEKYSHNRKTCNETLP
;
A
#
# COMPACT_ATOMS: atom_id res chain seq x y z
N MET A 1 13.45 7.96 1.26
CA MET A 1 14.01 6.90 2.13
C MET A 1 14.72 7.56 3.27
N VAL A 2 14.51 7.09 4.47
CA VAL A 2 15.11 7.59 5.70
C VAL A 2 15.79 6.44 6.41
N ILE A 3 16.88 6.73 7.12
CA ILE A 3 17.60 5.78 7.96
C ILE A 3 17.44 6.27 9.39
N VAL A 4 16.84 5.45 10.24
CA VAL A 4 16.61 5.71 11.66
C VAL A 4 17.03 4.50 12.49
N ASP A 5 17.34 4.72 13.74
CA ASP A 5 17.71 3.64 14.65
C ASP A 5 16.53 2.75 14.99
N THR A 6 15.35 3.35 15.19
CA THR A 6 14.12 2.66 15.57
C THR A 6 12.91 3.35 14.95
N GLU A 7 11.83 2.61 14.76
CA GLU A 7 10.54 3.11 14.26
C GLU A 7 9.71 3.61 15.46
N THR A 8 10.06 4.79 15.99
CA THR A 8 9.32 5.49 17.07
C THR A 8 8.35 6.53 16.50
N THR A 9 7.47 7.06 17.32
CA THR A 9 6.57 8.18 16.96
C THR A 9 7.38 9.38 16.47
N ASP A 10 8.45 9.75 17.19
CA ASP A 10 9.32 10.89 16.83
C ASP A 10 10.02 10.69 15.47
N SER A 11 10.47 9.46 15.19
CA SER A 11 11.08 9.11 13.89
C SER A 11 10.06 9.23 12.75
N TRP A 12 8.81 8.86 12.98
CA TRP A 12 7.73 9.00 12.02
C TRP A 12 7.29 10.44 11.86
N GLU A 13 7.18 11.23 12.94
CA GLU A 13 6.88 12.66 12.88
C GLU A 13 7.95 13.40 12.07
N TRP A 14 9.21 13.15 12.35
CA TRP A 14 10.32 13.72 11.58
C TRP A 14 10.25 13.33 10.09
N PHE A 15 9.96 12.07 9.78
CA PHE A 15 9.79 11.62 8.39
C PHE A 15 8.64 12.33 7.70
N PHE A 16 7.47 12.42 8.33
CA PHE A 16 6.30 13.06 7.74
C PHE A 16 6.46 14.58 7.60
N MET A 17 7.16 15.25 8.50
CA MET A 17 7.49 16.67 8.33
C MET A 17 8.33 16.92 7.07
N HIS A 18 9.32 16.07 6.81
CA HIS A 18 10.10 16.19 5.57
C HIS A 18 9.31 15.78 4.33
N LEU A 19 8.44 14.80 4.46
CA LEU A 19 7.59 14.35 3.36
C LEU A 19 6.54 15.42 3.00
N SER A 20 5.98 16.13 3.97
CA SER A 20 4.98 17.18 3.74
C SER A 20 5.51 18.30 2.84
N ASN A 21 6.80 18.63 2.94
CA ASN A 21 7.45 19.63 2.08
C ASN A 21 7.54 19.22 0.60
N ILE A 22 7.35 17.93 0.31
CA ILE A 22 7.44 17.38 -1.06
C ILE A 22 6.04 17.13 -1.62
N LEU A 23 5.07 16.88 -0.74
CA LEU A 23 3.70 16.59 -1.13
C LEU A 23 3.01 17.89 -1.54
N LEU A 24 2.47 17.91 -2.76
CA LEU A 24 1.66 19.01 -3.24
C LEU A 24 0.21 18.79 -2.79
N ASP A 25 -0.42 19.84 -2.27
CA ASP A 25 -1.79 19.81 -1.73
C ASP A 25 -2.91 19.72 -2.81
N GLU A 26 -2.55 19.35 -4.03
CA GLU A 26 -3.48 19.35 -5.17
C GLU A 26 -4.46 18.18 -5.19
N ARG A 27 -4.32 17.20 -4.30
CA ARG A 27 -5.15 15.96 -4.33
C ARG A 27 -5.29 15.28 -2.98
N PRO A 28 -6.37 14.53 -2.78
CA PRO A 28 -6.50 13.65 -1.61
C PRO A 28 -5.39 12.59 -1.59
N ILE A 29 -4.61 12.56 -0.52
CA ILE A 29 -3.54 11.57 -0.34
C ILE A 29 -4.02 10.48 0.61
N THR A 30 -3.81 9.23 0.23
CA THR A 30 -4.08 8.06 1.06
C THR A 30 -2.79 7.32 1.37
N PHE A 31 -2.48 7.19 2.65
CA PHE A 31 -1.39 6.33 3.12
C PHE A 31 -1.88 4.91 3.35
N ILE A 32 -1.15 3.93 2.83
CA ILE A 32 -1.41 2.51 3.08
C ILE A 32 -0.22 1.95 3.85
N SER A 33 -0.44 1.51 5.09
CA SER A 33 0.63 1.00 5.95
C SER A 33 0.22 -0.23 6.75
N ASP A 34 1.16 -0.83 7.45
CA ASP A 34 0.88 -1.75 8.54
C ASP A 34 0.31 -0.98 9.76
N GLN A 35 0.13 -1.70 10.85
CA GLN A 35 -0.39 -1.14 12.11
C GLN A 35 0.76 -0.74 13.06
N ASN A 36 1.83 -0.10 12.55
CA ASN A 36 2.89 0.43 13.41
C ASN A 36 2.35 1.56 14.28
N VAL A 37 2.49 1.43 15.60
CA VAL A 37 1.91 2.38 16.57
C VAL A 37 2.48 3.78 16.37
N GLY A 38 3.80 3.92 16.19
CA GLY A 38 4.45 5.22 15.98
C GLY A 38 3.94 5.94 14.73
N LEU A 39 3.70 5.19 13.63
CA LEU A 39 3.11 5.72 12.40
C LEU A 39 1.67 6.17 12.62
N LEU A 40 0.86 5.36 13.33
CA LEU A 40 -0.55 5.66 13.59
C LEU A 40 -0.73 6.93 14.42
N GLU A 41 0.20 7.22 15.33
CA GLU A 41 0.20 8.42 16.16
C GLU A 41 0.74 9.64 15.40
N ALA A 42 1.81 9.48 14.61
CA ALA A 42 2.49 10.57 13.94
C ALA A 42 1.72 11.12 12.72
N LEU A 43 1.10 10.22 11.93
CA LEU A 43 0.46 10.59 10.67
C LEU A 43 -0.64 11.66 10.85
N PRO A 44 -1.64 11.50 11.75
CA PRO A 44 -2.70 12.51 11.90
C PRO A 44 -2.20 13.83 12.50
N LYS A 45 -1.08 13.84 13.23
CA LYS A 45 -0.49 15.06 13.78
C LYS A 45 0.16 15.92 12.71
N VAL A 46 0.89 15.30 11.78
CA VAL A 46 1.69 16.02 10.78
C VAL A 46 0.90 16.24 9.47
N LEU A 47 0.07 15.28 9.08
CA LEU A 47 -0.68 15.29 7.83
C LEU A 47 -2.20 15.04 8.09
N PRO A 48 -2.89 15.95 8.80
CA PRO A 48 -4.28 15.73 9.25
C PRO A 48 -5.31 15.64 8.12
N THR A 49 -5.01 16.19 6.94
CA THR A 49 -5.90 16.18 5.76
C THR A 49 -5.80 14.91 4.93
N THR A 50 -4.91 13.98 5.30
CA THR A 50 -4.69 12.76 4.56
C THR A 50 -5.54 11.61 5.07
N TYR A 51 -5.80 10.66 4.19
CA TYR A 51 -6.49 9.43 4.55
C TYR A 51 -5.49 8.34 4.89
N HIS A 52 -5.87 7.44 5.79
CA HIS A 52 -5.04 6.30 6.16
C HIS A 52 -5.83 5.00 6.02
N TYR A 53 -5.21 4.00 5.40
CA TYR A 53 -5.77 2.67 5.19
C TYR A 53 -4.78 1.58 5.61
N PHE A 54 -5.26 0.53 6.26
CA PHE A 54 -4.40 -0.58 6.67
C PHE A 54 -4.13 -1.53 5.49
N CYS A 55 -2.88 -1.92 5.34
CA CYS A 55 -2.48 -2.88 4.31
C CYS A 55 -3.22 -4.22 4.50
N LEU A 56 -3.98 -4.62 3.48
CA LEU A 56 -4.77 -5.84 3.50
C LEU A 56 -3.91 -7.10 3.72
N GLN A 57 -2.69 -7.15 3.18
CA GLN A 57 -1.81 -8.31 3.37
C GLN A 57 -1.38 -8.47 4.83
N HIS A 58 -1.03 -7.37 5.49
CA HIS A 58 -0.69 -7.39 6.91
C HIS A 58 -1.88 -7.78 7.78
N LEU A 59 -3.09 -7.25 7.47
CA LEU A 59 -4.30 -7.65 8.19
C LEU A 59 -4.63 -9.15 8.00
N LYS A 60 -4.51 -9.66 6.77
CA LYS A 60 -4.69 -11.10 6.49
C LYS A 60 -3.69 -11.97 7.24
N ALA A 61 -2.43 -11.55 7.30
CA ALA A 61 -1.40 -12.27 8.04
C ALA A 61 -1.70 -12.25 9.55
N ASN A 62 -2.03 -11.08 10.10
CA ASN A 62 -2.38 -10.92 11.51
C ASN A 62 -3.62 -11.76 11.89
N LEU A 63 -4.64 -11.77 11.03
CA LEU A 63 -5.83 -12.60 11.24
C LEU A 63 -5.49 -14.09 11.19
N ARG A 64 -4.72 -14.54 10.19
CA ARG A 64 -4.29 -15.94 10.05
C ARG A 64 -3.50 -16.41 11.27
N ASP A 65 -2.65 -15.57 11.84
CA ASP A 65 -1.85 -15.88 13.02
C ASP A 65 -2.71 -16.08 14.27
N ARG A 66 -3.92 -15.48 14.36
CA ARG A 66 -4.88 -15.73 15.44
C ARG A 66 -5.42 -17.15 15.44
N PHE A 67 -5.38 -17.83 14.30
CA PHE A 67 -5.82 -19.21 14.11
C PHE A 67 -4.64 -20.18 13.98
N SER A 68 -3.50 -19.89 14.63
CA SER A 68 -2.26 -20.70 14.52
C SER A 68 -2.29 -22.02 15.31
N GLY A 69 -3.30 -22.27 16.16
CA GLY A 69 -3.42 -23.47 16.97
C GLY A 69 -3.70 -24.75 16.16
N PRO A 70 -3.44 -25.93 16.74
CA PRO A 70 -3.64 -27.24 16.10
C PRO A 70 -5.12 -27.53 15.78
N SER A 71 -6.04 -26.86 16.46
CA SER A 71 -7.50 -27.01 16.24
C SER A 71 -7.97 -26.42 14.91
N PHE A 72 -7.13 -25.66 14.19
CA PHE A 72 -7.51 -25.01 12.94
C PHE A 72 -6.67 -25.53 11.78
N ASN A 73 -7.31 -26.20 10.84
CA ASN A 73 -6.64 -26.66 9.62
C ASN A 73 -6.43 -25.51 8.60
N ASN A 74 -5.65 -25.78 7.57
CA ASN A 74 -5.34 -24.77 6.54
C ASN A 74 -6.57 -24.35 5.73
N THR A 75 -7.52 -25.26 5.50
CA THR A 75 -8.78 -24.98 4.78
C THR A 75 -9.62 -23.98 5.55
N PHE A 76 -9.79 -24.18 6.85
CA PHE A 76 -10.50 -23.25 7.72
C PHE A 76 -9.84 -21.86 7.73
N ARG A 77 -8.51 -21.81 7.91
CA ARG A 77 -7.75 -20.53 7.86
C ARG A 77 -7.95 -19.80 6.54
N SER A 78 -7.90 -20.51 5.43
CA SER A 78 -8.13 -19.94 4.10
C SER A 78 -9.56 -19.42 3.95
N ARG A 79 -10.55 -20.13 4.49
CA ARG A 79 -11.95 -19.71 4.51
C ARG A 79 -12.14 -18.40 5.29
N ILE A 80 -11.59 -18.30 6.50
CA ILE A 80 -11.64 -17.08 7.32
C ILE A 80 -10.99 -15.89 6.60
N VAL A 81 -9.81 -16.08 5.99
CA VAL A 81 -9.12 -15.05 5.23
C VAL A 81 -9.92 -14.63 3.99
N PHE A 82 -10.61 -15.57 3.34
CA PHE A 82 -11.50 -15.27 2.22
C PHE A 82 -12.69 -14.43 2.68
N LEU A 83 -13.41 -14.81 3.73
CA LEU A 83 -14.54 -14.04 4.28
C LEU A 83 -14.12 -12.64 4.72
N PHE A 84 -12.98 -12.52 5.40
CA PHE A 84 -12.41 -11.22 5.75
C PHE A 84 -12.14 -10.38 4.50
N SER A 85 -11.59 -10.99 3.44
CA SER A 85 -11.37 -10.28 2.17
C SER A 85 -12.69 -9.81 1.56
N SER A 86 -13.75 -10.61 1.62
CA SER A 86 -15.08 -10.23 1.12
C SER A 86 -15.61 -8.98 1.85
N CYS A 87 -15.40 -8.88 3.18
CA CYS A 87 -15.72 -7.67 3.94
C CYS A 87 -14.93 -6.45 3.44
N VAL A 88 -13.61 -6.63 3.19
CA VAL A 88 -12.73 -5.53 2.71
C VAL A 88 -13.20 -5.01 1.35
N TYR A 89 -13.52 -5.92 0.43
CA TYR A 89 -13.92 -5.57 -0.94
C TYR A 89 -15.38 -5.13 -1.08
N ALA A 90 -16.22 -5.31 -0.06
CA ALA A 90 -17.59 -4.84 -0.08
C ALA A 90 -17.64 -3.32 -0.30
N LEU A 91 -18.38 -2.89 -1.32
CA LEU A 91 -18.46 -1.47 -1.72
C LEU A 91 -19.61 -0.73 -1.06
N THR A 92 -20.62 -1.47 -0.57
CA THR A 92 -21.78 -0.90 0.12
C THR A 92 -21.88 -1.42 1.54
N VAL A 93 -22.46 -0.59 2.43
CA VAL A 93 -22.65 -0.96 3.83
C VAL A 93 -23.52 -2.22 3.96
N GLY A 94 -24.52 -2.40 3.11
CA GLY A 94 -25.36 -3.60 3.11
C GLY A 94 -24.57 -4.88 2.82
N CYS A 95 -23.76 -4.88 1.74
CA CYS A 95 -22.90 -6.00 1.40
C CYS A 95 -21.85 -6.25 2.49
N PHE A 96 -21.27 -5.17 3.05
CA PHE A 96 -20.31 -5.30 4.14
C PHE A 96 -20.93 -5.99 5.37
N ASN A 97 -22.11 -5.55 5.81
CA ASN A 97 -22.78 -6.12 6.99
C ASN A 97 -23.09 -7.61 6.80
N GLN A 98 -23.51 -8.00 5.57
CA GLN A 98 -23.73 -9.41 5.26
C GLN A 98 -22.44 -10.22 5.36
N CYS A 99 -21.36 -9.78 4.70
CA CYS A 99 -20.06 -10.44 4.76
C CYS A 99 -19.50 -10.48 6.20
N LEU A 100 -19.70 -9.39 6.98
CA LEU A 100 -19.27 -9.31 8.36
C LEU A 100 -19.96 -10.35 9.25
N LYS A 101 -21.28 -10.52 9.05
CA LYS A 101 -22.06 -11.52 9.78
C LYS A 101 -21.52 -12.92 9.48
N GLU A 102 -21.32 -13.28 8.21
CA GLU A 102 -20.75 -14.58 7.82
C GLU A 102 -19.36 -14.80 8.43
N LEU A 103 -18.51 -13.79 8.43
CA LEU A 103 -17.17 -13.84 9.03
C LEU A 103 -17.22 -14.04 10.56
N GLN A 104 -18.14 -13.36 11.24
CA GLN A 104 -18.32 -13.48 12.69
C GLN A 104 -18.93 -14.83 13.09
N ASP A 105 -19.89 -15.32 12.33
CA ASP A 105 -20.53 -16.63 12.57
C ASP A 105 -19.52 -17.78 12.43
N GLU A 106 -18.62 -17.72 11.44
CA GLU A 106 -17.57 -18.71 11.21
C GLU A 106 -16.42 -18.58 12.21
N GLY A 107 -15.88 -17.37 12.42
CA GLY A 107 -14.67 -17.13 13.23
C GLY A 107 -14.95 -16.84 14.70
N LYS A 108 -16.22 -16.66 15.07
CA LYS A 108 -16.73 -16.49 16.43
C LYS A 108 -15.93 -15.45 17.24
N GLY A 109 -15.69 -15.73 18.52
CA GLY A 109 -15.02 -14.82 19.44
C GLY A 109 -13.58 -14.43 19.05
N ILE A 110 -12.88 -15.23 18.23
CA ILE A 110 -11.52 -14.88 17.75
C ILE A 110 -11.60 -13.72 16.76
N VAL A 111 -12.53 -13.78 15.80
CA VAL A 111 -12.77 -12.71 14.84
C VAL A 111 -13.31 -11.49 15.53
N CYS A 112 -14.29 -11.61 16.43
CA CYS A 112 -14.83 -10.46 17.16
C CYS A 112 -13.74 -9.69 17.91
N ARG A 113 -12.83 -10.40 18.60
CA ARG A 113 -11.69 -9.78 19.29
C ARG A 113 -10.67 -9.17 18.32
N PHE A 114 -10.47 -9.76 17.14
CA PHE A 114 -9.59 -9.20 16.13
C PHE A 114 -10.16 -7.88 15.58
N LEU A 115 -11.45 -7.84 15.32
CA LEU A 115 -12.13 -6.69 14.72
C LEU A 115 -12.40 -5.55 15.71
N SER A 116 -12.46 -5.82 17.04
CA SER A 116 -12.80 -4.81 18.06
C SER A 116 -11.87 -3.59 18.06
N ASN A 117 -10.63 -3.76 17.63
CA ASN A 117 -9.62 -2.69 17.57
C ASN A 117 -9.38 -2.17 16.14
N LEU A 118 -10.25 -2.52 15.18
CA LEU A 118 -10.13 -2.14 13.78
C LEU A 118 -11.27 -1.21 13.36
N PRO A 119 -11.06 0.12 13.33
CA PRO A 119 -12.05 1.06 12.80
C PRO A 119 -12.36 0.73 11.33
N TYR A 120 -13.64 0.63 10.98
CA TYR A 120 -14.08 0.18 9.64
C TYR A 120 -13.58 1.08 8.52
N ASP A 121 -13.49 2.38 8.75
CA ASP A 121 -12.97 3.36 7.80
C ASP A 121 -11.48 3.16 7.44
N LYS A 122 -10.73 2.37 8.22
CA LYS A 122 -9.31 2.10 8.00
C LYS A 122 -9.02 0.82 7.20
N TRP A 123 -10.01 -0.03 6.96
CA TRP A 123 -9.75 -1.31 6.30
C TRP A 123 -10.84 -1.81 5.35
N THR A 124 -12.01 -1.16 5.30
CA THR A 124 -13.10 -1.57 4.41
C THR A 124 -13.36 -0.55 3.31
N ASN A 125 -13.79 -1.00 2.14
CA ASN A 125 -14.14 -0.11 1.05
C ASN A 125 -15.42 0.66 1.34
N ALA A 126 -16.41 0.00 1.99
CA ALA A 126 -17.73 0.57 2.24
C ALA A 126 -17.72 1.80 3.17
N TYR A 127 -16.72 1.91 4.04
CA TYR A 127 -16.62 3.01 5.01
C TYR A 127 -15.45 3.97 4.73
N PHE A 128 -14.58 3.64 3.80
CA PHE A 128 -13.43 4.48 3.49
C PHE A 128 -13.86 5.73 2.71
N LYS A 129 -13.45 6.91 3.19
CA LYS A 129 -13.88 8.20 2.61
C LYS A 129 -12.89 8.79 1.60
N GLY A 130 -11.67 8.27 1.54
CA GLY A 130 -10.64 8.74 0.62
C GLY A 130 -10.65 8.01 -0.72
N GLN A 131 -9.67 8.32 -1.55
CA GLN A 131 -9.41 7.63 -2.81
C GLN A 131 -8.24 6.66 -2.64
N LYS A 132 -8.36 5.44 -3.17
CA LYS A 132 -7.32 4.39 -3.08
C LYS A 132 -6.72 4.01 -4.42
N TYR A 133 -7.29 4.51 -5.51
CA TYR A 133 -6.80 4.28 -6.87
C TYR A 133 -6.63 2.79 -7.24
N GLY A 134 -7.46 1.94 -6.65
CA GLY A 134 -7.40 0.48 -6.81
C GLY A 134 -6.39 -0.25 -5.92
N GLU A 135 -5.61 0.47 -5.10
CA GLU A 135 -4.63 -0.12 -4.22
C GLU A 135 -5.20 -0.46 -2.83
N LEU A 136 -4.87 -1.65 -2.33
CA LEU A 136 -5.25 -2.14 -1.00
C LEU A 136 -4.05 -2.68 -0.22
N HIS A 137 -2.87 -2.64 -0.84
CA HIS A 137 -1.67 -3.29 -0.34
C HIS A 137 -0.49 -2.34 -0.37
N SER A 138 0.44 -2.51 0.55
CA SER A 138 1.77 -1.87 0.51
C SER A 138 2.75 -2.59 -0.45
N ASN A 139 2.24 -3.30 -1.46
CA ASN A 139 3.04 -4.10 -2.39
C ASN A 139 4.17 -3.31 -3.07
N VAL A 140 3.94 -2.03 -3.36
CA VAL A 140 4.97 -1.16 -3.95
C VAL A 140 6.15 -1.00 -2.99
N VAL A 141 5.88 -0.81 -1.69
CA VAL A 141 6.92 -0.70 -0.66
C VAL A 141 7.64 -2.03 -0.45
N GLU A 142 6.91 -3.14 -0.43
CA GLU A 142 7.49 -4.49 -0.33
C GLU A 142 8.35 -4.82 -1.55
N SER A 143 7.88 -4.51 -2.75
CA SER A 143 8.64 -4.65 -4.00
C SER A 143 9.89 -3.77 -4.00
N PHE A 144 9.79 -2.51 -3.53
CA PHE A 144 10.93 -1.63 -3.35
C PHE A 144 11.93 -2.21 -2.34
N ASN A 145 11.47 -2.69 -1.19
CA ASN A 145 12.32 -3.32 -0.19
C ASN A 145 13.05 -4.56 -0.73
N LEU A 146 12.37 -5.37 -1.54
CA LEU A 146 12.98 -6.51 -2.22
C LEU A 146 14.01 -6.06 -3.26
N TRP A 147 13.70 -5.03 -4.03
CA TRP A 147 14.55 -4.46 -5.06
C TRP A 147 15.86 -3.88 -4.50
N ILE A 148 15.82 -3.23 -3.33
CA ILE A 148 17.01 -2.70 -2.65
C ILE A 148 17.67 -3.70 -1.68
N ARG A 149 17.19 -4.94 -1.59
CA ARG A 149 17.64 -5.95 -0.61
C ARG A 149 19.15 -6.16 -0.59
N GLN A 150 19.79 -6.16 -1.76
CA GLN A 150 21.25 -6.30 -1.86
C GLN A 150 21.96 -5.03 -1.37
N ALA A 151 21.45 -3.85 -1.76
CA ALA A 151 22.01 -2.58 -1.36
C ALA A 151 21.98 -2.40 0.17
N ARG A 152 20.91 -2.83 0.85
CA ARG A 152 20.77 -2.75 2.32
C ARG A 152 21.83 -3.50 3.12
N ARG A 153 22.67 -4.31 2.48
CA ARG A 153 23.81 -5.02 3.12
C ARG A 153 25.11 -4.24 3.02
N LEU A 154 25.15 -3.19 2.23
CA LEU A 154 26.33 -2.34 2.04
C LEU A 154 26.44 -1.30 3.15
N PRO A 155 27.64 -0.73 3.38
CA PRO A 155 27.80 0.47 4.18
C PRO A 155 26.89 1.60 3.67
N THR A 156 26.45 2.49 4.55
CA THR A 156 25.40 3.49 4.27
C THR A 156 25.65 4.29 3.00
N THR A 157 26.87 4.80 2.78
CA THR A 157 27.22 5.58 1.59
C THR A 157 27.10 4.76 0.30
N LYS A 158 27.62 3.52 0.30
CA LYS A 158 27.51 2.61 -0.83
C LYS A 158 26.06 2.14 -1.06
N MET A 159 25.29 1.97 0.01
CA MET A 159 23.87 1.65 -0.06
C MET A 159 23.11 2.77 -0.77
N ILE A 160 23.29 4.01 -0.35
CA ILE A 160 22.63 5.19 -0.95
C ILE A 160 23.01 5.30 -2.43
N ASP A 161 24.28 5.17 -2.78
CA ASP A 161 24.73 5.24 -4.17
C ASP A 161 24.17 4.11 -5.01
N SER A 162 24.13 2.89 -4.51
CA SER A 162 23.50 1.73 -5.18
C SER A 162 22.01 1.95 -5.43
N ILE A 163 21.29 2.55 -4.48
CA ILE A 163 19.86 2.86 -4.63
C ILE A 163 19.68 3.98 -5.65
N ARG A 164 20.52 5.04 -5.60
CA ARG A 164 20.51 6.13 -6.58
C ARG A 164 20.68 5.61 -8.01
N LEU A 165 21.65 4.73 -8.26
CA LEU A 165 21.86 4.12 -9.57
C LEU A 165 20.65 3.33 -10.05
N LYS A 166 20.02 2.57 -9.16
CA LYS A 166 18.79 1.83 -9.47
C LYS A 166 17.63 2.75 -9.82
N ILE A 167 17.47 3.86 -9.08
CA ILE A 167 16.43 4.87 -9.37
C ILE A 167 16.72 5.54 -10.71
N MET A 168 17.96 5.89 -11.00
CA MET A 168 18.37 6.48 -12.26
C MET A 168 17.99 5.59 -13.46
N ASP A 169 18.30 4.28 -13.36
CA ASP A 169 17.93 3.30 -14.38
C ASP A 169 16.40 3.15 -14.50
N LEU A 170 15.67 3.09 -13.38
CA LEU A 170 14.21 3.04 -13.37
C LEU A 170 13.59 4.27 -14.07
N MET A 171 14.04 5.49 -13.72
CA MET A 171 13.54 6.73 -14.30
C MET A 171 13.79 6.76 -15.83
N SER A 172 14.98 6.31 -16.26
CA SER A 172 15.31 6.22 -17.67
C SER A 172 14.40 5.24 -18.41
N ARG A 173 14.20 4.03 -17.88
CA ARG A 173 13.32 3.01 -18.49
C ARG A 173 11.87 3.49 -18.56
N MET A 174 11.36 4.14 -17.53
CA MET A 174 9.97 4.65 -17.53
C MET A 174 9.80 5.76 -18.56
N ARG A 175 10.80 6.63 -18.75
CA ARG A 175 10.79 7.65 -19.81
C ARG A 175 10.74 7.01 -21.20
N GLU A 176 11.61 6.05 -21.48
CA GLU A 176 11.64 5.37 -22.78
C GLU A 176 10.31 4.63 -23.02
N GLN A 177 9.78 3.95 -22.02
CA GLN A 177 8.48 3.28 -22.12
C GLN A 177 7.34 4.28 -22.41
N ALA A 178 7.36 5.45 -21.78
CA ALA A 178 6.31 6.45 -21.97
C ALA A 178 6.37 7.13 -23.36
N LYS A 179 7.52 7.15 -24.04
CA LYS A 179 7.66 7.74 -25.38
C LYS A 179 6.76 7.04 -26.41
N ILE A 180 6.59 5.73 -26.30
CA ILE A 180 5.80 4.94 -27.25
C ILE A 180 4.29 5.01 -26.99
N TRP A 181 3.85 5.63 -25.89
CA TRP A 181 2.44 5.75 -25.57
C TRP A 181 1.78 6.91 -26.31
N ASN A 182 0.81 6.58 -27.14
CA ASN A 182 0.06 7.52 -27.99
C ASN A 182 -1.38 7.75 -27.51
N THR A 183 -1.82 7.01 -26.46
CA THR A 183 -3.15 7.14 -25.88
C THR A 183 -3.20 8.30 -24.88
N PHE A 184 -4.37 8.90 -24.71
CA PHE A 184 -4.59 9.96 -23.72
C PHE A 184 -4.40 9.44 -22.30
N LEU A 185 -4.94 8.26 -22.01
CA LEU A 185 -4.73 7.53 -20.75
C LEU A 185 -3.50 6.64 -20.82
N CYS A 186 -2.90 6.37 -19.68
CA CYS A 186 -1.89 5.30 -19.57
C CYS A 186 -2.49 3.97 -20.06
N PRO A 187 -1.75 3.11 -20.78
CA PRO A 187 -2.31 1.96 -21.50
C PRO A 187 -3.17 1.01 -20.69
N LYS A 188 -2.82 0.78 -19.40
CA LYS A 188 -3.63 -0.03 -18.49
C LYS A 188 -5.00 0.62 -18.23
N MET A 189 -5.02 1.92 -18.07
CA MET A 189 -6.25 2.67 -17.78
C MET A 189 -7.12 2.81 -19.03
N ASP A 190 -6.51 2.96 -20.17
CA ASP A 190 -7.20 2.91 -21.48
C ASP A 190 -7.92 1.57 -21.67
N SER A 191 -7.24 0.46 -21.41
CA SER A 191 -7.86 -0.87 -21.41
C SER A 191 -9.01 -1.00 -20.41
N THR A 192 -8.88 -0.39 -19.23
CA THR A 192 -9.93 -0.38 -18.20
C THR A 192 -11.15 0.41 -18.68
N LEU A 193 -10.95 1.56 -19.31
CA LEU A 193 -12.02 2.36 -19.91
C LEU A 193 -12.73 1.58 -21.03
N VAL A 194 -12.00 0.94 -21.92
CA VAL A 194 -12.56 0.09 -22.99
C VAL A 194 -13.44 -1.03 -22.40
N ASN A 195 -13.00 -1.66 -21.32
CA ASN A 195 -13.79 -2.69 -20.64
C ASN A 195 -15.08 -2.11 -19.99
N ALA A 196 -14.98 -0.93 -19.38
CA ALA A 196 -16.14 -0.24 -18.81
C ALA A 196 -17.15 0.14 -19.89
N LEU A 197 -16.69 0.66 -21.04
CA LEU A 197 -17.52 0.96 -22.23
C LEU A 197 -18.25 -0.31 -22.74
N LYS A 198 -17.52 -1.43 -22.87
CA LYS A 198 -18.13 -2.69 -23.28
C LYS A 198 -19.21 -3.16 -22.30
N SER A 199 -18.96 -3.06 -21.01
CA SER A 199 -19.89 -3.50 -19.97
C SER A 199 -21.16 -2.64 -19.92
N GLY A 200 -21.03 -1.32 -20.06
CA GLY A 200 -22.15 -0.37 -20.00
C GLY A 200 -23.00 -0.30 -21.27
N ARG A 201 -22.52 -0.86 -22.39
CA ARG A 201 -23.12 -0.68 -23.72
C ARG A 201 -24.59 -1.09 -23.83
N THR A 202 -25.00 -2.10 -23.07
CA THR A 202 -26.34 -2.67 -23.12
C THR A 202 -27.27 -2.19 -22.00
N TRP A 203 -26.76 -1.34 -21.11
CA TRP A 203 -27.54 -0.90 -19.96
C TRP A 203 -28.50 0.23 -20.32
N LEU A 204 -29.68 0.16 -19.74
CA LEU A 204 -30.68 1.23 -19.88
C LEU A 204 -30.29 2.38 -18.94
N VAL A 205 -30.22 3.59 -19.49
CA VAL A 205 -29.88 4.80 -18.74
C VAL A 205 -31.04 5.80 -18.87
N SER A 206 -31.61 6.16 -17.72
CA SER A 206 -32.69 7.10 -17.58
C SER A 206 -32.24 8.38 -16.90
N HIS A 207 -32.71 9.53 -17.34
CA HIS A 207 -32.51 10.81 -16.66
C HIS A 207 -33.44 10.91 -15.43
N SER A 208 -32.86 11.32 -14.30
CA SER A 208 -33.63 11.72 -13.11
C SER A 208 -33.63 13.24 -12.96
N SER A 209 -32.49 13.89 -13.28
CA SER A 209 -32.36 15.35 -13.35
C SER A 209 -31.20 15.69 -14.31
N ASP A 210 -30.85 16.98 -14.46
CA ASP A 210 -29.78 17.43 -15.37
C ASP A 210 -28.45 16.72 -15.17
N HIS A 211 -28.13 16.32 -13.93
CA HIS A 211 -26.87 15.69 -13.59
C HIS A 211 -26.99 14.29 -12.96
N VAL A 212 -28.23 13.85 -12.64
CA VAL A 212 -28.46 12.56 -11.97
C VAL A 212 -29.12 11.58 -12.93
N PHE A 213 -28.55 10.38 -12.99
CA PHE A 213 -28.96 9.31 -13.88
C PHE A 213 -29.25 8.03 -13.10
N GLU A 214 -30.23 7.28 -13.53
CA GLU A 214 -30.42 5.90 -13.12
C GLU A 214 -29.89 4.97 -14.21
N VAL A 215 -28.99 4.06 -13.83
CA VAL A 215 -28.42 3.06 -14.72
C VAL A 215 -28.89 1.68 -14.28
N GLN A 216 -29.61 1.01 -15.14
CA GLN A 216 -30.14 -0.35 -14.92
C GLN A 216 -29.11 -1.35 -15.43
N SER A 217 -28.32 -1.91 -14.49
CA SER A 217 -27.37 -3.00 -14.73
C SER A 217 -27.95 -4.30 -14.18
N ARG A 218 -27.21 -5.05 -13.36
CA ARG A 218 -27.76 -6.15 -12.55
C ARG A 218 -28.68 -5.63 -11.42
N SER A 219 -28.49 -4.40 -11.03
CA SER A 219 -29.29 -3.64 -10.06
C SER A 219 -29.45 -2.23 -10.58
N SER A 220 -30.46 -1.51 -10.10
CA SER A 220 -30.58 -0.07 -10.36
C SER A 220 -29.53 0.70 -9.57
N VAL A 221 -28.80 1.58 -10.25
CA VAL A 221 -27.66 2.34 -9.70
C VAL A 221 -27.84 3.81 -10.03
N SER A 222 -27.75 4.69 -9.02
CA SER A 222 -27.75 6.13 -9.20
C SER A 222 -26.36 6.65 -9.50
N VAL A 223 -26.24 7.53 -10.48
CA VAL A 223 -25.00 8.21 -10.88
C VAL A 223 -25.24 9.72 -10.87
N ASP A 224 -24.44 10.45 -10.12
CA ASP A 224 -24.43 11.92 -10.08
C ASP A 224 -23.14 12.42 -10.76
N LEU A 225 -23.28 13.03 -11.92
CA LEU A 225 -22.16 13.51 -12.72
C LEU A 225 -21.57 14.81 -12.15
N LEU A 226 -22.37 15.66 -11.49
CA LEU A 226 -21.89 16.90 -10.89
C LEU A 226 -20.97 16.61 -9.71
N ASN A 227 -21.41 15.74 -8.82
CA ASN A 227 -20.65 15.36 -7.63
C ASN A 227 -19.65 14.23 -7.89
N ARG A 228 -19.57 13.71 -9.12
CA ARG A 228 -18.72 12.59 -9.53
C ARG A 228 -18.90 11.36 -8.64
N THR A 229 -20.15 11.00 -8.36
CA THR A 229 -20.48 9.88 -7.49
C THR A 229 -21.35 8.84 -8.21
N CYS A 230 -21.21 7.60 -7.77
CA CYS A 230 -22.03 6.48 -8.19
C CYS A 230 -22.40 5.64 -6.96
N SER A 231 -23.63 5.22 -6.83
CA SER A 231 -24.07 4.39 -5.70
C SER A 231 -23.37 3.03 -5.63
N CYS A 232 -22.66 2.62 -6.70
CA CYS A 232 -21.75 1.47 -6.65
C CYS A 232 -20.41 1.75 -5.94
N TYR A 233 -20.12 3.00 -5.62
CA TYR A 233 -18.96 3.50 -4.88
C TYR A 233 -17.58 3.33 -5.55
N GLN A 234 -17.48 2.68 -6.70
CA GLN A 234 -16.20 2.44 -7.37
C GLN A 234 -15.55 3.72 -7.91
N TRP A 235 -16.37 4.67 -8.41
CA TRP A 235 -15.85 5.92 -8.96
C TRP A 235 -15.16 6.75 -7.89
N GLN A 236 -15.83 6.96 -6.77
CA GLN A 236 -15.29 7.72 -5.63
C GLN A 236 -14.02 7.08 -5.08
N LEU A 237 -14.05 5.75 -4.93
CA LEU A 237 -12.95 4.99 -4.34
C LEU A 237 -11.69 4.99 -5.21
N ASN A 238 -11.85 4.90 -6.52
CA ASN A 238 -10.74 4.72 -7.46
C ASN A 238 -10.30 6.03 -8.14
N GLY A 239 -11.10 7.10 -8.09
CA GLY A 239 -10.86 8.31 -8.90
C GLY A 239 -10.93 8.04 -10.40
N PHE A 240 -11.49 6.89 -10.80
CA PHE A 240 -11.65 6.44 -12.18
C PHE A 240 -13.07 5.94 -12.43
N LEU A 241 -13.59 6.22 -13.63
CA LEU A 241 -14.96 5.91 -13.98
C LEU A 241 -15.29 4.42 -13.82
N CYS A 242 -16.36 4.13 -13.08
CA CYS A 242 -16.98 2.82 -13.15
C CYS A 242 -17.85 2.70 -14.43
N ALA A 243 -18.23 1.50 -14.80
CA ALA A 243 -19.02 1.28 -16.01
C ALA A 243 -20.38 2.01 -15.98
N HIS A 244 -20.99 2.21 -14.79
CA HIS A 244 -22.22 2.98 -14.64
C HIS A 244 -22.02 4.47 -14.95
N ALA A 245 -20.93 5.06 -14.43
CA ALA A 245 -20.57 6.45 -14.73
C ALA A 245 -20.28 6.64 -16.22
N VAL A 246 -19.57 5.69 -16.84
CA VAL A 246 -19.31 5.69 -18.30
C VAL A 246 -20.62 5.72 -19.08
N ALA A 247 -21.59 4.84 -18.75
CA ALA A 247 -22.87 4.77 -19.42
C ALA A 247 -23.69 6.08 -19.25
N ALA A 248 -23.68 6.66 -18.04
CA ALA A 248 -24.37 7.92 -17.77
C ALA A 248 -23.74 9.11 -18.53
N ILE A 249 -22.41 9.21 -18.56
CA ILE A 249 -21.69 10.27 -19.30
C ILE A 249 -21.94 10.14 -20.81
N GLN A 250 -21.93 8.92 -21.37
CA GLN A 250 -22.25 8.71 -22.77
C GLN A 250 -23.70 9.13 -23.09
N LYS A 251 -24.65 8.87 -22.19
CA LYS A 251 -26.04 9.28 -22.34
C LYS A 251 -26.22 10.79 -22.29
N SER A 252 -25.47 11.48 -21.44
CA SER A 252 -25.49 12.95 -21.35
C SER A 252 -24.73 13.66 -22.48
N GLY A 253 -23.94 12.93 -23.29
CA GLY A 253 -23.06 13.52 -24.29
C GLY A 253 -21.82 14.21 -23.71
N GLY A 254 -21.49 13.92 -22.43
CA GLY A 254 -20.35 14.50 -21.71
C GLY A 254 -19.00 13.89 -22.11
N ASP A 255 -17.93 14.55 -21.67
CA ASP A 255 -16.55 14.08 -21.88
C ASP A 255 -16.12 13.10 -20.76
N LEU A 256 -15.82 11.87 -21.17
CA LEU A 256 -15.33 10.82 -20.27
C LEU A 256 -14.00 11.21 -19.61
N TYR A 257 -13.10 11.81 -20.38
CA TYR A 257 -11.77 12.16 -19.90
C TYR A 257 -11.80 13.27 -18.85
N ALA A 258 -12.62 14.30 -19.04
CA ALA A 258 -12.79 15.39 -18.07
C ALA A 258 -13.32 14.91 -16.70
N SER A 259 -13.90 13.72 -16.65
CA SER A 259 -14.48 13.13 -15.44
C SER A 259 -13.54 12.18 -14.69
N MET A 260 -12.29 12.06 -15.14
CA MET A 260 -11.25 11.21 -14.52
C MET A 260 -10.20 12.05 -13.85
N GLU A 261 -9.53 11.46 -12.86
CA GLU A 261 -8.40 12.12 -12.20
C GLU A 261 -7.20 12.26 -13.16
N PRO A 262 -6.57 13.46 -13.23
CA PRO A 262 -5.53 13.75 -14.23
C PRO A 262 -4.28 12.86 -14.14
N PHE A 263 -3.98 12.26 -12.99
CA PHE A 263 -2.79 11.42 -12.85
C PHE A 263 -2.90 10.08 -13.59
N TYR A 264 -4.06 9.73 -14.13
CA TYR A 264 -4.21 8.61 -15.06
C TYR A 264 -3.79 8.93 -16.50
N TYR A 265 -3.52 10.22 -16.80
CA TYR A 265 -3.17 10.66 -18.12
C TYR A 265 -1.71 10.36 -18.45
N THR A 266 -1.45 10.01 -19.71
CA THR A 266 -0.11 9.73 -20.21
C THR A 266 0.83 10.93 -20.07
N ASN A 267 0.34 12.17 -20.25
CA ASN A 267 1.15 13.37 -20.07
C ASN A 267 1.60 13.56 -18.61
N LYS A 268 0.74 13.25 -17.64
CA LYS A 268 1.12 13.30 -16.21
C LYS A 268 2.16 12.22 -15.87
N PHE A 269 2.01 11.00 -16.42
CA PHE A 269 3.04 9.98 -16.29
C PHE A 269 4.37 10.44 -16.89
N LYS A 270 4.37 11.00 -18.11
CA LYS A 270 5.56 11.57 -18.74
C LYS A 270 6.19 12.65 -17.89
N ALA A 271 5.40 13.55 -17.31
CA ALA A 271 5.87 14.61 -16.41
C ALA A 271 6.53 14.04 -15.14
N CYS A 272 5.96 13.00 -14.51
CA CYS A 272 6.56 12.35 -13.34
C CYS A 272 7.96 11.78 -13.58
N TYR A 273 8.26 11.35 -14.80
CA TYR A 273 9.55 10.78 -15.15
C TYR A 273 10.42 11.69 -16.02
N ALA A 274 10.02 12.95 -16.21
CA ALA A 274 10.74 13.91 -17.05
C ALA A 274 12.15 14.21 -16.53
N GLU A 275 12.25 14.40 -15.22
CA GLU A 275 13.51 14.74 -14.58
C GLU A 275 14.51 13.57 -14.58
N SER A 276 15.77 13.91 -14.75
CA SER A 276 16.86 12.93 -14.78
C SER A 276 17.61 12.88 -13.45
N VAL A 277 17.86 11.69 -12.95
CA VAL A 277 18.84 11.49 -11.88
C VAL A 277 20.22 11.44 -12.50
N TYR A 278 21.06 12.43 -12.21
CA TYR A 278 22.37 12.55 -12.83
C TYR A 278 23.41 11.64 -12.20
N PRO A 279 24.40 11.16 -13.00
CA PRO A 279 25.55 10.44 -12.48
C PRO A 279 26.40 11.33 -11.57
N ILE A 280 26.98 10.74 -10.52
CA ILE A 280 27.99 11.40 -9.68
C ILE A 280 29.36 10.87 -10.10
N PRO A 281 30.13 11.64 -10.90
CA PRO A 281 31.43 11.19 -11.39
C PRO A 281 32.43 11.12 -10.23
N THR A 282 33.01 9.96 -10.02
CA THR A 282 34.02 9.74 -8.94
C THR A 282 35.37 10.41 -9.27
N VAL A 283 35.62 10.67 -10.55
CA VAL A 283 36.88 11.32 -11.03
C VAL A 283 36.92 12.82 -10.70
N LYS A 284 35.76 13.44 -10.50
CA LYS A 284 35.65 14.89 -10.15
C LYS A 284 35.28 15.08 -8.69
N LYS A 285 35.82 14.31 -7.77
CA LYS A 285 35.68 14.64 -6.35
C LYS A 285 36.36 15.97 -6.11
N PRO A 286 35.67 16.97 -5.51
CA PRO A 286 36.35 18.17 -5.09
C PRO A 286 37.50 17.80 -4.18
N PHE A 287 38.64 18.49 -4.33
CA PHE A 287 39.78 18.33 -3.43
C PHE A 287 39.32 18.82 -2.05
N VAL A 288 38.89 17.90 -1.22
CA VAL A 288 38.63 18.19 0.19
C VAL A 288 39.98 18.17 0.85
N ALA A 289 40.41 19.33 1.33
CA ALA A 289 41.62 19.41 2.17
C ALA A 289 41.49 18.37 3.30
N ILE A 290 42.52 17.57 3.46
CA ILE A 290 42.51 16.37 4.34
C ILE A 290 42.21 16.74 5.79
N ASP A 291 42.35 18.01 6.17
CA ASP A 291 42.20 18.48 7.55
C ASP A 291 40.74 18.73 8.00
N ASP A 292 39.76 18.82 7.08
CA ASP A 292 38.40 19.24 7.47
C ASP A 292 37.40 18.12 7.72
N LEU A 293 37.68 16.87 7.34
CA LEU A 293 36.72 15.76 7.51
C LEU A 293 37.38 14.38 7.65
N VAL A 294 38.22 14.19 8.63
CA VAL A 294 38.65 12.83 9.02
C VAL A 294 37.53 12.18 9.84
N VAL A 295 36.55 11.62 9.18
CA VAL A 295 35.64 10.69 9.84
C VAL A 295 36.40 9.40 10.08
N LEU A 296 36.94 9.27 11.28
CA LEU A 296 37.58 8.02 11.69
C LEU A 296 36.53 6.89 11.69
N PRO A 297 36.86 5.71 11.15
CA PRO A 297 35.98 4.57 11.28
C PRO A 297 35.76 4.26 12.75
N PRO A 298 34.55 3.81 13.16
CA PRO A 298 34.28 3.45 14.53
C PRO A 298 35.28 2.38 14.98
N ILE A 299 35.79 2.52 16.19
CA ILE A 299 36.74 1.55 16.78
C ILE A 299 36.02 0.21 16.91
N CYS A 300 36.30 -0.72 16.01
CA CYS A 300 35.73 -2.05 16.02
C CYS A 300 36.52 -2.93 16.98
N LYS A 301 35.95 -3.27 18.13
CA LYS A 301 36.56 -4.21 19.11
C LYS A 301 36.63 -5.66 18.61
N LYS A 302 35.94 -5.98 17.51
CA LYS A 302 35.91 -7.32 16.88
C LYS A 302 36.06 -7.17 15.38
N PRO A 303 36.81 -8.05 14.70
CA PRO A 303 36.91 -8.05 13.25
C PRO A 303 35.50 -8.28 12.62
N PRO A 304 35.26 -7.73 11.43
CA PRO A 304 33.98 -7.93 10.75
C PRO A 304 33.78 -9.42 10.45
N GLY A 305 32.72 -9.99 11.02
CA GLY A 305 32.31 -11.37 10.74
C GLY A 305 31.58 -11.49 9.43
N ARG A 306 31.12 -12.70 9.11
CA ARG A 306 30.31 -12.96 7.92
C ARG A 306 29.09 -11.99 7.87
N PRO A 307 28.82 -11.31 6.74
CA PRO A 307 27.68 -10.41 6.62
C PRO A 307 26.37 -11.10 7.01
N ARG A 308 25.56 -10.46 7.84
CA ARG A 308 24.29 -11.02 8.27
C ARG A 308 23.33 -11.17 7.09
N LYS A 309 22.69 -12.32 6.98
CA LYS A 309 21.71 -12.61 5.93
C LYS A 309 20.31 -12.04 6.24
N ASN A 310 20.02 -11.77 7.50
CA ASN A 310 18.71 -11.31 7.96
C ASN A 310 18.78 -9.89 8.53
N ARG A 311 17.64 -9.17 8.47
CA ARG A 311 17.46 -7.84 9.09
C ARG A 311 17.84 -7.92 10.58
N ILE A 312 18.55 -6.92 11.08
CA ILE A 312 18.77 -6.75 12.53
C ILE A 312 17.41 -6.27 13.10
N PRO A 313 16.81 -7.00 14.07
CA PRO A 313 15.59 -6.52 14.73
C PRO A 313 15.86 -5.19 15.42
N SER A 314 14.88 -4.27 15.40
CA SER A 314 14.97 -3.03 16.16
C SER A 314 15.08 -3.35 17.66
N ARG A 315 15.77 -2.50 18.42
CA ARG A 315 15.98 -2.68 19.88
C ARG A 315 14.65 -2.77 20.67
N VAL A 316 13.58 -2.24 20.14
CA VAL A 316 12.24 -2.23 20.74
C VAL A 316 11.44 -3.52 20.47
N LYS A 317 11.80 -4.28 19.44
CA LYS A 317 11.12 -5.55 19.17
C LYS A 317 11.54 -6.58 20.20
N LYS A 318 10.68 -6.87 21.19
CA LYS A 318 10.85 -8.02 22.11
C LYS A 318 11.09 -9.27 21.27
N ILE A 319 12.30 -9.84 21.36
CA ILE A 319 12.64 -11.10 20.71
C ILE A 319 11.68 -12.14 21.28
N ARG A 320 10.80 -12.71 20.45
CA ARG A 320 9.98 -13.85 20.86
C ARG A 320 10.92 -14.96 21.25
N ARG A 321 10.97 -15.30 22.54
CA ARG A 321 11.73 -16.44 23.02
C ARG A 321 11.13 -17.70 22.41
N VAL A 322 11.93 -18.44 21.64
CA VAL A 322 11.49 -19.68 21.03
C VAL A 322 11.48 -20.75 22.13
N GLN A 323 10.30 -21.33 22.36
CA GLN A 323 10.13 -22.47 23.26
C GLN A 323 10.36 -23.77 22.46
N CYS A 324 11.15 -24.67 23.00
CA CYS A 324 11.44 -25.95 22.38
C CYS A 324 10.17 -26.84 22.39
N GLY A 325 9.75 -27.35 21.23
CA GLY A 325 8.59 -28.24 21.13
C GLY A 325 8.84 -29.69 21.62
N ILE A 326 10.01 -29.97 22.23
CA ILE A 326 10.36 -31.28 22.82
C ILE A 326 10.40 -31.17 24.35
N CYS A 327 11.23 -30.24 24.88
CA CYS A 327 11.46 -30.13 26.33
C CYS A 327 10.79 -28.87 26.95
N GLU A 328 10.03 -28.11 26.18
CA GLU A 328 9.34 -26.87 26.57
C GLU A 328 10.19 -25.76 27.18
N LYS A 329 11.51 -25.96 27.26
CA LYS A 329 12.46 -24.94 27.72
C LYS A 329 12.69 -23.86 26.66
N TYR A 330 13.00 -22.63 27.11
CA TYR A 330 13.33 -21.52 26.24
C TYR A 330 14.85 -21.54 25.95
N SER A 331 15.30 -20.98 24.82
CA SER A 331 16.68 -20.79 24.36
C SER A 331 17.12 -21.60 23.15
N HIS A 332 16.42 -22.68 22.82
CA HIS A 332 16.70 -23.54 21.68
C HIS A 332 15.40 -23.97 20.99
N ASN A 333 15.48 -24.55 19.81
CA ASN A 333 14.35 -25.09 19.07
C ASN A 333 14.39 -26.62 19.01
N ARG A 334 13.35 -27.24 18.44
CA ARG A 334 13.26 -28.71 18.32
C ARG A 334 14.49 -29.35 17.64
N LYS A 335 15.12 -28.64 16.68
CA LYS A 335 16.28 -29.18 15.94
C LYS A 335 17.61 -29.15 16.74
N THR A 336 17.66 -28.32 17.77
CA THR A 336 18.87 -28.12 18.61
C THR A 336 18.62 -28.55 20.04
N CYS A 337 17.62 -29.40 20.28
CA CYS A 337 17.32 -29.95 21.59
C CYS A 337 18.21 -31.17 21.84
N ASN A 338 18.97 -31.13 22.94
CA ASN A 338 19.83 -32.23 23.37
C ASN A 338 19.20 -33.05 24.53
N GLU A 339 17.96 -32.76 24.91
CA GLU A 339 17.28 -33.51 25.95
C GLU A 339 16.71 -34.81 25.39
N THR A 340 17.08 -35.94 25.98
CA THR A 340 16.45 -37.23 25.71
C THR A 340 15.03 -37.24 26.29
N LEU A 341 14.06 -37.60 25.46
CA LEU A 341 12.70 -37.84 25.92
C LEU A 341 12.73 -38.98 26.95
N PRO A 342 11.97 -38.89 28.06
CA PRO A 342 11.81 -39.97 29.01
C PRO A 342 11.15 -41.18 28.39
#